data_62ed0714d9a7aa79785b73188d2f3e45
#
_entry.id   62ed0714d9a7aa79785b73188d2f3e45
#
_cell.length_a   1.000
_cell.length_b   1.000
_cell.length_c   1.000
_cell.angle_alpha   90.00
_cell.angle_beta   90.00
_cell.angle_gamma   90.00
#
_symmetry.space_group_name_H-M   'P 1'
#
loop_
_entity.id
_entity.type
_entity.pdbx_description
1 polymer ?
#
loop_
_entity_poly.entity_id
_entity_poly.type
_entity_poly.pdbx_seq_one_letter_code
_entity_poly.pdbx_strand_id
1 'polypeptide(L)'
;MQIGGSTFIVTGGTRGIGRAISERFARSGARVIANYVRNEKTARELQSSAAREDLPITVCRADLTTADGLTCIETQVKESGTPLAGIVHCAATGTHRTVESLTGRHLDWTFALNVRALYELVTRLLSQFDSRPSCILAVSSLGATRALPQYTAIGASKGALEALIRHLAVELAPRGIRANSLTPGAVATEAWRAIPGGAARLAEVAQRSPNGRLVTAEELALCAQFLCSPAAAGVNGQTLIVDGGATIVA
;
A
#
# COMPACT_ATOMS: atom_id res chain seq x y z
N MET A 1 -1.30 4.67 19.52
CA MET A 1 -1.33 3.49 18.62
C MET A 1 0.10 2.99 18.47
N GLN A 2 0.49 2.05 19.35
CA GLN A 2 1.88 1.57 19.38
C GLN A 2 2.10 0.51 18.31
N ILE A 3 3.06 0.77 17.41
CA ILE A 3 3.60 -0.18 16.44
C ILE A 3 5.13 -0.28 16.55
N GLY A 4 5.70 0.34 17.59
CA GLY A 4 7.14 0.42 17.82
C GLY A 4 7.78 -0.92 18.19
N GLY A 5 9.11 -1.02 17.98
CA GLY A 5 9.91 -2.20 18.30
C GLY A 5 9.73 -3.39 17.36
N SER A 6 9.10 -3.18 16.20
CA SER A 6 8.83 -4.21 15.18
C SER A 6 9.19 -3.72 13.78
N THR A 7 9.38 -4.64 12.85
CA THR A 7 9.64 -4.34 11.43
C THR A 7 8.34 -4.32 10.63
N PHE A 8 8.22 -3.33 9.75
CA PHE A 8 7.18 -3.25 8.72
C PHE A 8 7.80 -3.14 7.34
N ILE A 9 7.24 -3.86 6.38
CA ILE A 9 7.55 -3.69 4.96
C ILE A 9 6.49 -2.77 4.36
N VAL A 10 6.94 -1.72 3.65
CA VAL A 10 6.05 -0.85 2.87
C VAL A 10 6.47 -0.94 1.41
N THR A 11 5.73 -1.69 0.60
CA THR A 11 6.01 -1.78 -0.84
C THR A 11 5.59 -0.49 -1.53
N GLY A 12 6.40 0.00 -2.47
CA GLY A 12 6.19 1.35 -3.02
C GLY A 12 6.35 2.46 -1.97
N GLY A 13 7.16 2.20 -0.93
CA GLY A 13 7.29 3.02 0.28
C GLY A 13 8.09 4.32 0.13
N THR A 14 8.61 4.64 -1.06
CA THR A 14 9.53 5.80 -1.22
C THR A 14 8.86 7.05 -1.77
N ARG A 15 7.58 7.02 -2.15
CA ARG A 15 6.83 8.17 -2.67
C ARG A 15 5.34 8.10 -2.35
N GLY A 16 4.65 9.24 -2.48
CA GLY A 16 3.19 9.35 -2.34
C GLY A 16 2.68 8.77 -1.02
N ILE A 17 1.60 7.99 -1.09
CA ILE A 17 0.96 7.37 0.08
C ILE A 17 1.93 6.43 0.80
N GLY A 18 2.67 5.60 0.06
CA GLY A 18 3.64 4.68 0.65
C GLY A 18 4.73 5.39 1.45
N ARG A 19 5.24 6.54 0.97
CA ARG A 19 6.21 7.36 1.71
C ARG A 19 5.61 7.92 3.01
N ALA A 20 4.41 8.47 2.95
CA ALA A 20 3.74 8.99 4.15
C ALA A 20 3.53 7.88 5.19
N ILE A 21 3.16 6.66 4.76
CA ILE A 21 3.06 5.49 5.64
C ILE A 21 4.42 5.12 6.22
N SER A 22 5.48 5.07 5.40
CA SER A 22 6.84 4.73 5.86
C SER A 22 7.33 5.71 6.92
N GLU A 23 7.21 7.01 6.66
CA GLU A 23 7.62 8.05 7.62
C GLU A 23 6.76 8.02 8.89
N ARG A 24 5.44 7.85 8.76
CA ARG A 24 4.53 7.77 9.90
C ARG A 24 4.83 6.59 10.82
N PHE A 25 5.08 5.41 10.24
CA PHE A 25 5.41 4.21 11.00
C PHE A 25 6.76 4.36 11.71
N ALA A 26 7.76 4.90 11.02
CA ALA A 26 9.08 5.13 11.59
C ALA A 26 9.04 6.15 12.76
N ARG A 27 8.29 7.26 12.63
CA ARG A 27 8.07 8.22 13.72
C ARG A 27 7.32 7.60 14.91
N SER A 28 6.63 6.49 14.70
CA SER A 28 5.96 5.72 15.77
C SER A 28 6.84 4.63 16.36
N GLY A 29 8.14 4.61 16.03
CA GLY A 29 9.14 3.70 16.57
C GLY A 29 9.23 2.34 15.87
N ALA A 30 8.55 2.16 14.74
CA ALA A 30 8.68 0.96 13.90
C ALA A 30 9.91 1.07 12.99
N ARG A 31 10.62 -0.03 12.80
CA ARG A 31 11.62 -0.16 11.74
C ARG A 31 10.92 -0.39 10.41
N VAL A 32 11.25 0.37 9.38
CA VAL A 32 10.55 0.30 8.09
C VAL A 32 11.51 -0.09 6.97
N ILE A 33 11.13 -1.11 6.21
CA ILE A 33 11.76 -1.47 4.94
C ILE A 33 10.89 -0.86 3.83
N ALA A 34 11.32 0.27 3.28
CA ALA A 34 10.64 0.99 2.21
C ALA A 34 11.11 0.48 0.84
N ASN A 35 10.30 -0.36 0.21
CA ASN A 35 10.64 -0.94 -1.09
C ASN A 35 10.35 0.02 -2.25
N TYR A 36 11.19 -0.03 -3.29
CA TYR A 36 11.01 0.65 -4.56
C TYR A 36 11.67 -0.14 -5.72
N VAL A 37 11.37 0.24 -6.97
CA VAL A 37 11.96 -0.40 -8.16
C VAL A 37 12.72 0.60 -9.04
N ARG A 38 12.07 1.69 -9.46
CA ARG A 38 12.57 2.56 -10.54
C ARG A 38 12.99 3.96 -10.08
N ASN A 39 12.27 4.58 -9.17
CA ASN A 39 12.50 5.98 -8.81
C ASN A 39 13.55 6.12 -7.72
N GLU A 40 14.82 6.06 -8.13
CA GLU A 40 15.97 6.16 -7.23
C GLU A 40 16.07 7.55 -6.58
N LYS A 41 15.63 8.61 -7.28
CA LYS A 41 15.62 9.97 -6.73
C LYS A 41 14.77 10.05 -5.48
N THR A 42 13.53 9.59 -5.53
CA THR A 42 12.63 9.63 -4.36
C THR A 42 13.10 8.70 -3.23
N ALA A 43 13.78 7.60 -3.56
CA ALA A 43 14.38 6.72 -2.57
C ALA A 43 15.53 7.41 -1.82
N ARG A 44 16.43 8.10 -2.53
CA ARG A 44 17.52 8.90 -1.93
C ARG A 44 16.98 10.08 -1.10
N GLU A 45 15.93 10.75 -1.58
CA GLU A 45 15.27 11.83 -0.83
C GLU A 45 14.69 11.32 0.49
N LEU A 46 14.01 10.16 0.47
CA LEU A 46 13.50 9.53 1.68
C LEU A 46 14.64 9.13 2.64
N GLN A 47 15.69 8.49 2.12
CA GLN A 47 16.85 8.10 2.92
C GLN A 47 17.52 9.30 3.58
N SER A 48 17.70 10.39 2.83
CA SER A 48 18.29 11.62 3.35
C SER A 48 17.40 12.31 4.39
N SER A 49 16.06 12.32 4.20
CA SER A 49 15.16 12.89 5.21
C SER A 49 15.09 12.02 6.46
N ALA A 50 15.05 10.71 6.29
CA ALA A 50 15.07 9.76 7.40
C ALA A 50 16.34 9.89 8.25
N ALA A 51 17.50 10.03 7.61
CA ALA A 51 18.76 10.23 8.32
C ALA A 51 18.81 11.55 9.14
N ARG A 52 18.21 12.63 8.61
CA ARG A 52 18.14 13.91 9.34
C ARG A 52 17.22 13.87 10.57
N GLU A 53 16.18 13.06 10.51
CA GLU A 53 15.19 12.92 11.59
C GLU A 53 15.45 11.68 12.47
N ASP A 54 16.56 10.97 12.26
CA ASP A 54 16.91 9.70 12.93
C ASP A 54 15.79 8.66 12.87
N LEU A 55 15.12 8.58 11.71
CA LEU A 55 14.04 7.62 11.50
C LEU A 55 14.59 6.27 11.04
N PRO A 56 14.14 5.14 11.62
CA PRO A 56 14.61 3.81 11.28
C PRO A 56 14.00 3.29 9.97
N ILE A 57 14.32 3.95 8.85
CA ILE A 57 13.88 3.59 7.50
C ILE A 57 15.06 3.08 6.68
N THR A 58 14.94 1.85 6.18
CA THR A 58 15.85 1.28 5.18
C THR A 58 15.16 1.29 3.82
N VAL A 59 15.78 1.85 2.79
CA VAL A 59 15.26 1.78 1.43
C VAL A 59 15.78 0.52 0.74
N CYS A 60 14.90 -0.24 0.12
CA CYS A 60 15.25 -1.50 -0.55
C CYS A 60 14.80 -1.50 -2.00
N ARG A 61 15.77 -1.57 -2.94
CA ARG A 61 15.47 -1.69 -4.37
C ARG A 61 15.22 -3.15 -4.72
N ALA A 62 13.97 -3.51 -4.98
CA ALA A 62 13.61 -4.88 -5.33
C ALA A 62 12.35 -4.90 -6.22
N ASP A 63 12.40 -5.65 -7.32
CA ASP A 63 11.23 -5.92 -8.16
C ASP A 63 10.47 -7.12 -7.60
N LEU A 64 9.34 -6.86 -6.96
CA LEU A 64 8.51 -7.87 -6.30
C LEU A 64 7.83 -8.84 -7.28
N THR A 65 7.94 -8.62 -8.57
CA THR A 65 7.44 -9.56 -9.60
C THR A 65 8.45 -10.64 -9.95
N THR A 66 9.65 -10.61 -9.35
CA THR A 66 10.76 -11.55 -9.58
C THR A 66 11.15 -12.29 -8.30
N ALA A 67 11.66 -13.51 -8.45
CA ALA A 67 12.15 -14.31 -7.33
C ALA A 67 13.30 -13.61 -6.59
N ASP A 68 14.22 -12.97 -7.32
CA ASP A 68 15.38 -12.26 -6.74
C ASP A 68 14.92 -11.04 -5.92
N GLY A 69 13.93 -10.30 -6.42
CA GLY A 69 13.36 -9.17 -5.68
C GLY A 69 12.69 -9.60 -4.37
N LEU A 70 11.96 -10.69 -4.38
CA LEU A 70 11.35 -11.26 -3.17
C LEU A 70 12.43 -11.75 -2.18
N THR A 71 13.48 -12.40 -2.68
CA THR A 71 14.63 -12.85 -1.86
C THR A 71 15.36 -11.65 -1.24
N CYS A 72 15.52 -10.55 -1.98
CA CYS A 72 16.09 -9.31 -1.46
C CYS A 72 15.31 -8.78 -0.26
N ILE A 73 13.98 -8.72 -0.35
CA ILE A 73 13.12 -8.29 0.79
C ILE A 73 13.26 -9.26 1.97
N GLU A 74 13.23 -10.56 1.73
CA GLU A 74 13.38 -11.58 2.76
C GLU A 74 14.70 -11.41 3.53
N THR A 75 15.80 -11.16 2.82
CA THR A 75 17.11 -10.88 3.41
C THR A 75 17.07 -9.63 4.29
N GLN A 76 16.47 -8.53 3.79
CA GLN A 76 16.35 -7.28 4.56
C GLN A 76 15.52 -7.46 5.85
N VAL A 77 14.48 -8.31 5.83
CA VAL A 77 13.71 -8.63 7.04
C VAL A 77 14.57 -9.38 8.05
N LYS A 78 15.33 -10.39 7.61
CA LYS A 78 16.25 -11.15 8.49
C LYS A 78 17.34 -10.25 9.10
N GLU A 79 17.91 -9.36 8.29
CA GLU A 79 18.94 -8.41 8.72
C GLU A 79 18.41 -7.30 9.64
N SER A 80 17.11 -7.04 9.65
CA SER A 80 16.52 -6.02 10.52
C SER A 80 16.70 -6.29 12.01
N GLY A 81 16.86 -7.56 12.40
CA GLY A 81 17.05 -7.98 13.78
C GLY A 81 15.83 -7.76 14.68
N THR A 82 14.68 -7.39 14.12
CA THR A 82 13.43 -7.20 14.85
C THR A 82 12.30 -8.02 14.20
N PRO A 83 11.30 -8.49 14.97
CA PRO A 83 10.21 -9.30 14.44
C PRO A 83 9.43 -8.58 13.33
N LEU A 84 9.03 -9.30 12.29
CA LEU A 84 8.13 -8.78 11.27
C LEU A 84 6.71 -8.68 11.85
N ALA A 85 6.18 -7.47 11.95
CA ALA A 85 4.84 -7.20 12.44
C ALA A 85 3.83 -6.88 11.34
N GLY A 86 4.30 -6.52 10.13
CA GLY A 86 3.34 -6.28 9.08
C GLY A 86 3.92 -5.99 7.70
N ILE A 87 3.02 -6.14 6.72
CA ILE A 87 3.26 -5.81 5.31
C ILE A 87 2.19 -4.80 4.89
N VAL A 88 2.63 -3.63 4.41
CA VAL A 88 1.77 -2.64 3.75
C VAL A 88 2.06 -2.68 2.25
N HIS A 89 1.13 -3.22 1.48
CA HIS A 89 1.25 -3.29 0.03
C HIS A 89 0.67 -2.05 -0.64
N CYS A 90 1.55 -1.07 -0.90
CA CYS A 90 1.23 0.18 -1.58
C CYS A 90 1.78 0.24 -3.01
N ALA A 91 2.68 -0.69 -3.38
CA ALA A 91 3.17 -0.81 -4.75
C ALA A 91 2.02 -1.15 -5.69
N ALA A 92 1.92 -0.39 -6.77
CA ALA A 92 0.92 -0.64 -7.80
C ALA A 92 1.44 -0.20 -9.17
N THR A 93 0.92 -0.86 -10.20
CA THR A 93 1.15 -0.52 -11.59
C THR A 93 -0.13 -0.69 -12.40
N GLY A 94 -0.11 -0.21 -13.62
CA GLY A 94 -1.19 -0.36 -14.58
C GLY A 94 -1.17 0.74 -15.62
N THR A 95 -2.04 0.63 -16.60
CA THR A 95 -2.16 1.59 -17.69
C THR A 95 -3.61 2.02 -17.87
N HIS A 96 -3.81 3.30 -18.12
CA HIS A 96 -5.11 3.87 -18.47
C HIS A 96 -5.33 3.69 -19.99
N ARG A 97 -6.18 2.73 -20.37
CA ARG A 97 -6.48 2.37 -21.76
C ARG A 97 -7.95 2.01 -21.93
N THR A 98 -8.46 2.29 -23.12
CA THR A 98 -9.77 1.75 -23.53
C THR A 98 -9.68 0.23 -23.72
N VAL A 99 -10.82 -0.46 -23.68
CA VAL A 99 -10.87 -1.94 -23.82
C VAL A 99 -10.24 -2.39 -25.14
N GLU A 100 -10.44 -1.63 -26.23
CA GLU A 100 -9.91 -1.95 -27.56
C GLU A 100 -8.37 -1.89 -27.63
N SER A 101 -7.75 -1.04 -26.80
CA SER A 101 -6.29 -0.87 -26.76
C SER A 101 -5.62 -1.64 -25.61
N LEU A 102 -6.42 -2.27 -24.74
CA LEU A 102 -5.94 -3.09 -23.65
C LEU A 102 -5.59 -4.50 -24.18
N THR A 103 -4.47 -5.05 -23.78
CA THR A 103 -4.03 -6.40 -24.18
C THR A 103 -3.90 -7.32 -22.95
N GLY A 104 -3.92 -8.64 -23.17
CA GLY A 104 -3.67 -9.63 -22.13
C GLY A 104 -2.33 -9.35 -21.39
N ARG A 105 -1.29 -8.94 -22.12
CA ARG A 105 0.01 -8.58 -21.53
C ARG A 105 -0.09 -7.41 -20.53
N HIS A 106 -0.99 -6.44 -20.77
CA HIS A 106 -1.23 -5.35 -19.81
C HIS A 106 -1.93 -5.86 -18.54
N LEU A 107 -2.86 -6.81 -18.68
CA LEU A 107 -3.51 -7.49 -17.55
C LEU A 107 -2.48 -8.26 -16.73
N ASP A 108 -1.71 -9.13 -17.36
CA ASP A 108 -0.68 -9.96 -16.70
C ASP A 108 0.31 -9.10 -15.90
N TRP A 109 0.82 -8.04 -16.53
CA TRP A 109 1.74 -7.11 -15.88
C TRP A 109 1.11 -6.39 -14.68
N THR A 110 -0.17 -5.97 -14.80
CA THR A 110 -0.88 -5.29 -13.73
C THR A 110 -1.15 -6.24 -12.57
N PHE A 111 -1.64 -7.46 -12.85
CA PHE A 111 -1.91 -8.46 -11.83
C PHE A 111 -0.65 -9.00 -11.17
N ALA A 112 0.45 -9.13 -11.89
CA ALA A 112 1.73 -9.58 -11.35
C ALA A 112 2.17 -8.73 -10.16
N LEU A 113 2.11 -7.39 -10.25
CA LEU A 113 2.50 -6.51 -9.14
C LEU A 113 1.37 -6.29 -8.15
N ASN A 114 0.15 -5.98 -8.64
CA ASN A 114 -0.92 -5.51 -7.76
C ASN A 114 -1.52 -6.63 -6.89
N VAL A 115 -1.40 -7.90 -7.31
CA VAL A 115 -2.04 -9.04 -6.64
C VAL A 115 -1.02 -10.11 -6.29
N ARG A 116 -0.37 -10.72 -7.32
CA ARG A 116 0.51 -11.87 -7.11
C ARG A 116 1.70 -11.53 -6.21
N ALA A 117 2.33 -10.38 -6.40
CA ALA A 117 3.48 -9.97 -5.59
C ALA A 117 3.16 -9.91 -4.08
N LEU A 118 1.95 -9.44 -3.70
CA LEU A 118 1.54 -9.48 -2.30
C LEU A 118 1.41 -10.92 -1.78
N TYR A 119 0.74 -11.79 -2.55
CA TYR A 119 0.57 -13.19 -2.18
C TYR A 119 1.91 -13.90 -1.98
N GLU A 120 2.83 -13.77 -2.95
CA GLU A 120 4.16 -14.37 -2.87
C GLU A 120 5.00 -13.79 -1.72
N LEU A 121 4.92 -12.49 -1.47
CA LEU A 121 5.60 -11.85 -0.34
C LEU A 121 5.08 -12.37 1.00
N VAL A 122 3.76 -12.48 1.16
CA VAL A 122 3.12 -13.01 2.37
C VAL A 122 3.56 -14.47 2.59
N THR A 123 3.43 -15.33 1.58
CA THR A 123 3.75 -16.76 1.71
C THR A 123 5.22 -17.01 2.06
N ARG A 124 6.14 -16.27 1.45
CA ARG A 124 7.58 -16.38 1.75
C ARG A 124 7.93 -15.93 3.16
N LEU A 125 7.25 -14.92 3.67
CA LEU A 125 7.54 -14.31 4.97
C LEU A 125 6.70 -14.89 6.11
N LEU A 126 5.83 -15.86 5.87
CA LEU A 126 4.94 -16.43 6.90
C LEU A 126 5.67 -16.94 8.15
N SER A 127 6.87 -17.48 8.00
CA SER A 127 7.69 -17.97 9.14
C SER A 127 8.38 -16.85 9.91
N GLN A 128 8.40 -15.63 9.38
CA GLN A 128 9.08 -14.48 9.99
C GLN A 128 8.10 -13.55 10.74
N PHE A 129 6.79 -13.76 10.57
CA PHE A 129 5.82 -13.13 11.44
C PHE A 129 5.96 -13.68 12.85
N ASP A 130 6.11 -12.78 13.81
CA ASP A 130 6.13 -13.14 15.23
C ASP A 130 4.73 -13.63 15.68
N SER A 131 4.68 -14.33 16.83
CA SER A 131 3.43 -14.68 17.51
C SER A 131 2.62 -13.47 18.03
N ARG A 132 3.11 -12.28 17.86
CA ARG A 132 2.40 -11.01 18.18
C ARG A 132 1.27 -10.77 17.20
N PRO A 133 0.26 -9.96 17.59
CA PRO A 133 -0.72 -9.50 16.63
C PRO A 133 -0.04 -8.81 15.46
N SER A 134 -0.07 -9.44 14.29
CA SER A 134 0.55 -8.95 13.06
C SER A 134 -0.51 -8.53 12.05
N CYS A 135 -0.12 -7.80 11.00
CA CYS A 135 -1.08 -7.31 10.03
C CYS A 135 -0.57 -7.32 8.59
N ILE A 136 -1.48 -7.49 7.66
CA ILE A 136 -1.32 -7.26 6.23
C ILE A 136 -2.29 -6.13 5.85
N LEU A 137 -1.79 -5.09 5.22
CA LEU A 137 -2.59 -3.98 4.73
C LEU A 137 -2.35 -3.79 3.24
N ALA A 138 -3.41 -3.82 2.43
CA ALA A 138 -3.32 -3.54 1.00
C ALA A 138 -3.93 -2.17 0.68
N VAL A 139 -3.21 -1.32 -0.03
CA VAL A 139 -3.76 -0.07 -0.56
C VAL A 139 -4.51 -0.38 -1.86
N SER A 140 -5.84 -0.28 -1.78
CA SER A 140 -6.77 -0.52 -2.87
C SER A 140 -7.08 0.77 -3.67
N SER A 141 -8.21 0.82 -4.31
CA SER A 141 -8.71 1.95 -5.09
C SER A 141 -10.24 1.90 -5.14
N LEU A 142 -10.89 3.04 -5.30
CA LEU A 142 -12.33 3.11 -5.60
C LEU A 142 -12.71 2.30 -6.84
N GLY A 143 -11.78 2.14 -7.79
CA GLY A 143 -11.96 1.29 -8.97
C GLY A 143 -12.09 -0.20 -8.69
N ALA A 144 -11.89 -0.67 -7.45
CA ALA A 144 -12.17 -2.05 -7.05
C ALA A 144 -13.67 -2.36 -7.06
N THR A 145 -14.51 -1.36 -6.76
CA THR A 145 -15.97 -1.51 -6.61
C THR A 145 -16.77 -0.61 -7.55
N ARG A 146 -16.13 0.34 -8.22
CA ARG A 146 -16.76 1.30 -9.15
C ARG A 146 -16.08 1.25 -10.50
N ALA A 147 -16.86 1.39 -11.57
CA ALA A 147 -16.32 1.50 -12.92
C ALA A 147 -15.74 2.92 -13.14
N LEU A 148 -14.49 2.97 -13.54
CA LEU A 148 -13.80 4.20 -13.95
C LEU A 148 -13.37 4.07 -15.42
N PRO A 149 -13.54 5.12 -16.25
CA PRO A 149 -13.11 5.07 -17.64
C PRO A 149 -11.62 4.75 -17.78
N GLN A 150 -11.27 3.87 -18.72
CA GLN A 150 -9.89 3.47 -19.02
C GLN A 150 -9.13 2.81 -17.83
N TYR A 151 -9.86 2.26 -16.86
CA TYR A 151 -9.29 1.73 -15.63
C TYR A 151 -9.45 0.20 -15.49
N THR A 152 -9.83 -0.47 -16.56
CA THR A 152 -10.24 -1.90 -16.56
C THR A 152 -9.21 -2.81 -15.90
N ALA A 153 -7.93 -2.77 -16.33
CA ALA A 153 -6.89 -3.64 -15.77
C ALA A 153 -6.62 -3.32 -14.29
N ILE A 154 -6.51 -2.03 -13.97
CA ILE A 154 -6.22 -1.59 -12.60
C ILE A 154 -7.41 -1.90 -11.70
N GLY A 155 -8.63 -1.53 -12.10
CA GLY A 155 -9.85 -1.79 -11.32
C GLY A 155 -10.07 -3.27 -11.04
N ALA A 156 -9.95 -4.12 -12.06
CA ALA A 156 -10.05 -5.57 -11.91
C ALA A 156 -8.99 -6.12 -10.95
N SER A 157 -7.73 -5.66 -11.06
CA SER A 157 -6.66 -6.07 -10.14
C SER A 157 -6.91 -5.62 -8.70
N LYS A 158 -7.50 -4.43 -8.49
CA LYS A 158 -7.83 -3.94 -7.14
C LYS A 158 -9.02 -4.69 -6.54
N GLY A 159 -10.02 -5.07 -7.34
CA GLY A 159 -11.09 -5.98 -6.90
C GLY A 159 -10.56 -7.35 -6.49
N ALA A 160 -9.65 -7.91 -7.29
CA ALA A 160 -8.97 -9.17 -6.97
C ALA A 160 -8.10 -9.04 -5.70
N LEU A 161 -7.40 -7.90 -5.50
CA LEU A 161 -6.61 -7.62 -4.31
C LEU A 161 -7.49 -7.60 -3.05
N GLU A 162 -8.65 -6.95 -3.07
CA GLU A 162 -9.59 -6.94 -1.94
C GLU A 162 -10.16 -8.32 -1.65
N ALA A 163 -10.43 -9.12 -2.69
CA ALA A 163 -10.84 -10.51 -2.51
C ALA A 163 -9.72 -11.34 -1.86
N LEU A 164 -8.47 -11.22 -2.34
CA LEU A 164 -7.30 -11.87 -1.74
C LEU A 164 -7.16 -11.50 -0.26
N ILE A 165 -7.31 -10.23 0.11
CA ILE A 165 -7.23 -9.78 1.50
C ILE A 165 -8.29 -10.45 2.38
N ARG A 166 -9.54 -10.61 1.90
CA ARG A 166 -10.58 -11.32 2.66
C ARG A 166 -10.23 -12.79 2.91
N HIS A 167 -9.68 -13.48 1.92
CA HIS A 167 -9.22 -14.87 2.11
C HIS A 167 -8.03 -14.97 3.07
N LEU A 168 -7.02 -14.11 2.91
CA LEU A 168 -5.88 -14.04 3.84
C LEU A 168 -6.34 -13.74 5.28
N ALA A 169 -7.34 -12.87 5.45
CA ALA A 169 -7.89 -12.54 6.77
C ALA A 169 -8.46 -13.76 7.50
N VAL A 170 -9.10 -14.66 6.77
CA VAL A 170 -9.68 -15.89 7.34
C VAL A 170 -8.58 -16.93 7.59
N GLU A 171 -7.74 -17.18 6.59
CA GLU A 171 -6.73 -18.25 6.66
C GLU A 171 -5.61 -17.96 7.67
N LEU A 172 -5.25 -16.68 7.86
CA LEU A 172 -4.16 -16.29 8.74
C LEU A 172 -4.60 -15.86 10.16
N ALA A 173 -5.92 -15.73 10.40
CA ALA A 173 -6.44 -15.40 11.73
C ALA A 173 -5.98 -16.36 12.85
N PRO A 174 -5.92 -17.70 12.63
CA PRO A 174 -5.39 -18.62 13.65
C PRO A 174 -3.93 -18.38 14.03
N ARG A 175 -3.18 -17.66 13.18
CA ARG A 175 -1.78 -17.26 13.43
C ARG A 175 -1.66 -15.86 14.05
N GLY A 176 -2.78 -15.22 14.41
CA GLY A 176 -2.78 -13.86 14.95
C GLY A 176 -2.46 -12.77 13.91
N ILE A 177 -2.58 -13.07 12.61
CA ILE A 177 -2.32 -12.13 11.52
C ILE A 177 -3.66 -11.64 10.98
N ARG A 178 -3.91 -10.33 11.04
CA ARG A 178 -5.07 -9.67 10.43
C ARG A 178 -4.74 -9.18 9.03
N ALA A 179 -5.70 -9.18 8.13
CA ALA A 179 -5.54 -8.63 6.79
C ALA A 179 -6.70 -7.67 6.47
N ASN A 180 -6.39 -6.45 6.02
CA ASN A 180 -7.37 -5.44 5.66
C ASN A 180 -6.94 -4.66 4.41
N SER A 181 -7.90 -3.96 3.81
CA SER A 181 -7.66 -3.03 2.71
C SER A 181 -7.88 -1.58 3.15
N LEU A 182 -7.13 -0.65 2.57
CA LEU A 182 -7.32 0.78 2.69
C LEU A 182 -7.57 1.36 1.30
N THR A 183 -8.75 1.92 1.07
CA THR A 183 -9.13 2.50 -0.21
C THR A 183 -9.07 4.03 -0.13
N PRO A 184 -8.09 4.67 -0.76
CA PRO A 184 -8.01 6.13 -0.82
C PRO A 184 -9.05 6.71 -1.78
N GLY A 185 -9.55 7.90 -1.45
CA GLY A 185 -10.10 8.81 -2.44
C GLY A 185 -9.01 9.38 -3.37
N ALA A 186 -9.32 10.46 -4.06
CA ALA A 186 -8.30 11.17 -4.83
C ALA A 186 -7.30 11.85 -3.89
N VAL A 187 -6.00 11.60 -4.12
CA VAL A 187 -4.89 12.16 -3.34
C VAL A 187 -3.93 12.84 -4.30
N ALA A 188 -3.52 14.07 -4.00
CA ALA A 188 -2.60 14.85 -4.83
C ALA A 188 -1.18 14.25 -4.80
N THR A 189 -0.96 13.17 -5.56
CA THR A 189 0.33 12.48 -5.69
C THR A 189 0.93 12.67 -7.07
N GLU A 190 2.22 12.31 -7.24
CA GLU A 190 2.87 12.30 -8.56
C GLU A 190 2.13 11.39 -9.56
N ALA A 191 1.48 10.33 -9.12
CA ALA A 191 0.71 9.44 -9.98
C ALA A 191 -0.44 10.19 -10.67
N TRP A 192 -1.11 11.10 -10.00
CA TRP A 192 -2.16 11.93 -10.58
C TRP A 192 -1.62 12.99 -11.54
N ARG A 193 -0.41 13.54 -11.27
CA ARG A 193 0.24 14.51 -12.17
C ARG A 193 0.63 13.89 -13.52
N ALA A 194 0.88 12.59 -13.54
CA ALA A 194 1.21 11.85 -14.76
C ALA A 194 -0.01 11.54 -15.65
N ILE A 195 -1.25 11.73 -15.14
CA ILE A 195 -2.48 11.49 -15.90
C ILE A 195 -2.88 12.75 -16.67
N PRO A 196 -3.14 12.68 -17.98
CA PRO A 196 -3.66 13.82 -18.73
C PRO A 196 -4.94 14.38 -18.09
N GLY A 197 -4.98 15.69 -17.81
CA GLY A 197 -6.10 16.32 -17.12
C GLY A 197 -6.22 15.99 -15.63
N GLY A 198 -5.22 15.33 -15.03
CA GLY A 198 -5.26 14.91 -13.63
C GLY A 198 -5.45 16.04 -12.63
N ALA A 199 -4.84 17.21 -12.86
CA ALA A 199 -5.02 18.37 -11.98
C ALA A 199 -6.47 18.89 -11.98
N ALA A 200 -7.10 18.99 -13.16
CA ALA A 200 -8.50 19.43 -13.27
C ALA A 200 -9.45 18.42 -12.57
N ARG A 201 -9.22 17.13 -12.78
CA ARG A 201 -9.99 16.06 -12.10
C ARG A 201 -9.83 16.10 -10.58
N LEU A 202 -8.63 16.38 -10.06
CA LEU A 202 -8.41 16.55 -8.62
C LEU A 202 -9.21 17.74 -8.08
N ALA A 203 -9.23 18.88 -8.79
CA ALA A 203 -10.00 20.05 -8.40
C ALA A 203 -11.52 19.75 -8.39
N GLU A 204 -12.02 19.04 -9.40
CA GLU A 204 -13.42 18.60 -9.46
C GLU A 204 -13.78 17.69 -8.28
N VAL A 205 -12.95 16.69 -7.99
CA VAL A 205 -13.18 15.80 -6.83
C VAL A 205 -13.15 16.57 -5.52
N ALA A 206 -12.24 17.53 -5.35
CA ALA A 206 -12.19 18.37 -4.16
C ALA A 206 -13.48 19.16 -3.96
N GLN A 207 -14.03 19.76 -5.04
CA GLN A 207 -15.27 20.52 -5.00
C GLN A 207 -16.50 19.63 -4.68
N ARG A 208 -16.52 18.39 -5.14
CA ARG A 208 -17.61 17.44 -4.91
C ARG A 208 -17.51 16.73 -3.56
N SER A 209 -16.34 16.74 -2.94
CA SER A 209 -16.16 16.13 -1.61
C SER A 209 -16.92 16.93 -0.54
N PRO A 210 -17.68 16.28 0.35
CA PRO A 210 -18.44 16.96 1.40
C PRO A 210 -17.60 17.89 2.31
N ASN A 211 -16.32 17.55 2.50
CA ASN A 211 -15.39 18.37 3.27
C ASN A 211 -14.68 19.46 2.46
N GLY A 212 -15.04 19.64 1.17
CA GLY A 212 -14.51 20.68 0.29
C GLY A 212 -13.03 20.54 -0.11
N ARG A 213 -12.42 19.40 0.17
CA ARG A 213 -10.99 19.15 -0.12
C ARG A 213 -10.68 17.70 -0.44
N LEU A 214 -9.51 17.48 -0.99
CA LEU A 214 -8.95 16.14 -1.13
C LEU A 214 -8.47 15.60 0.22
N VAL A 215 -8.46 14.29 0.37
CA VAL A 215 -7.74 13.61 1.45
C VAL A 215 -6.23 13.69 1.21
N THR A 216 -5.45 13.72 2.28
CA THR A 216 -4.00 13.80 2.23
C THR A 216 -3.35 12.43 2.39
N ALA A 217 -2.10 12.30 1.95
CA ALA A 217 -1.33 11.08 2.18
C ALA A 217 -1.09 10.82 3.69
N GLU A 218 -1.00 11.87 4.49
CA GLU A 218 -0.84 11.75 5.95
C GLU A 218 -2.11 11.22 6.62
N GLU A 219 -3.30 11.64 6.21
CA GLU A 219 -4.56 11.07 6.72
C GLU A 219 -4.67 9.58 6.41
N LEU A 220 -4.22 9.15 5.22
CA LEU A 220 -4.13 7.74 4.87
C LEU A 220 -3.08 6.99 5.72
N ALA A 221 -1.96 7.63 6.01
CA ALA A 221 -0.92 7.05 6.87
C ALA A 221 -1.40 6.87 8.31
N LEU A 222 -2.21 7.78 8.84
CA LEU A 222 -2.87 7.66 10.14
C LEU A 222 -3.85 6.47 10.17
N CYS A 223 -4.67 6.32 9.13
CA CYS A 223 -5.58 5.18 8.99
C CYS A 223 -4.82 3.86 8.84
N ALA A 224 -3.72 3.85 8.07
CA ALA A 224 -2.84 2.69 7.95
C ALA A 224 -2.22 2.31 9.30
N GLN A 225 -1.76 3.28 10.08
CA GLN A 225 -1.24 3.06 11.42
C GLN A 225 -2.31 2.47 12.35
N PHE A 226 -3.53 2.97 12.31
CA PHE A 226 -4.64 2.41 13.07
C PHE A 226 -4.88 0.95 12.70
N LEU A 227 -5.05 0.64 11.40
CA LEU A 227 -5.33 -0.72 10.92
C LEU A 227 -4.18 -1.70 11.24
N CYS A 228 -2.94 -1.21 11.29
CA CYS A 228 -1.76 -2.01 11.63
C CYS A 228 -1.46 -2.07 13.13
N SER A 229 -2.21 -1.37 13.98
CA SER A 229 -1.99 -1.34 15.42
C SER A 229 -2.92 -2.30 16.19
N PRO A 230 -2.64 -2.60 17.46
CA PRO A 230 -3.53 -3.35 18.34
C PRO A 230 -4.92 -2.70 18.53
N ALA A 231 -5.05 -1.39 18.32
CA ALA A 231 -6.33 -0.69 18.39
C ALA A 231 -7.36 -1.19 17.36
N ALA A 232 -6.89 -1.82 16.28
CA ALA A 232 -7.75 -2.44 15.26
C ALA A 232 -7.91 -3.96 15.44
N ALA A 233 -7.76 -4.50 16.65
CA ALA A 233 -7.80 -5.94 16.90
C ALA A 233 -9.08 -6.62 16.38
N GLY A 234 -10.22 -5.97 16.46
CA GLY A 234 -11.51 -6.46 15.93
C GLY A 234 -11.73 -6.19 14.43
N VAL A 235 -10.79 -5.54 13.73
CA VAL A 235 -10.93 -5.22 12.30
C VAL A 235 -10.13 -6.22 11.48
N ASN A 236 -10.84 -7.13 10.80
CA ASN A 236 -10.23 -8.16 9.97
C ASN A 236 -11.06 -8.41 8.71
N GLY A 237 -10.43 -8.52 7.55
CA GLY A 237 -11.09 -8.72 6.25
C GLY A 237 -11.84 -7.50 5.71
N GLN A 238 -11.64 -6.31 6.29
CA GLN A 238 -12.40 -5.11 5.96
C GLN A 238 -11.68 -4.21 4.96
N THR A 239 -12.46 -3.43 4.21
CA THR A 239 -11.96 -2.35 3.37
C THR A 239 -12.38 -1.01 3.98
N LEU A 240 -11.41 -0.23 4.49
CA LEU A 240 -11.64 1.11 5.00
C LEU A 240 -11.51 2.12 3.85
N ILE A 241 -12.59 2.84 3.54
CA ILE A 241 -12.57 3.92 2.54
C ILE A 241 -12.24 5.24 3.25
N VAL A 242 -11.24 5.94 2.73
CA VAL A 242 -10.79 7.25 3.24
C VAL A 242 -10.78 8.23 2.07
N ASP A 243 -11.90 8.91 1.86
CA ASP A 243 -12.16 9.73 0.68
C ASP A 243 -12.85 11.07 0.98
N GLY A 244 -12.99 11.44 2.26
CA GLY A 244 -13.69 12.67 2.67
C GLY A 244 -15.19 12.65 2.40
N GLY A 245 -15.76 11.46 2.21
CA GLY A 245 -17.19 11.28 1.89
C GLY A 245 -17.52 11.42 0.40
N ALA A 246 -16.50 11.54 -0.48
CA ALA A 246 -16.73 11.77 -1.91
C ALA A 246 -17.51 10.64 -2.61
N THR A 247 -17.55 9.44 -2.04
CA THR A 247 -18.24 8.29 -2.65
C THR A 247 -19.65 8.04 -2.11
N ILE A 248 -20.09 8.74 -1.07
CA ILE A 248 -21.43 8.57 -0.46
C ILE A 248 -22.42 9.66 -0.85
N VAL A 249 -21.97 10.68 -1.56
CA VAL A 249 -22.85 11.71 -2.15
C VAL A 249 -23.32 11.31 -3.54
N ALA A 250 -24.54 11.69 -3.88
CA ALA A 250 -25.17 11.43 -5.18
C ALA A 250 -24.63 12.35 -6.29
#